data_da4d5d49da417c331f3c8d85cde8649d
#
_entry.id   da4d5d49da417c331f3c8d85cde8649d
#
_cell.length_a   1.000
_cell.length_b   1.000
_cell.length_c   1.000
_cell.angle_alpha   90.00
_cell.angle_beta   90.00
_cell.angle_gamma   90.00
#
_symmetry.space_group_name_H-M   'P 1'
#
loop_
_entity.id
_entity.type
_entity.pdbx_description
1 polymer ?
#
loop_
_entity_poly.entity_id
_entity_poly.type
_entity_poly.pdbx_seq_one_letter_code
_entity_poly.pdbx_strand_id
1 'polypeptide(L)'
;RDSRIIMLGSQIDDNVANSIVSQLLFLQAQDSEKDIYLYINSPGGSVTAGFAIYDTIQHIKPDVQTICIGMAASMGSFLLAAGAKGKRFALPNAEVMIHQPLGGAQGQATEIEIAANHILKTREKLNRILSERTGQSIEKIQQDTDRDNFLTAAEAKEYGLIDEVMEPEK
;
A
#
# COMPACT_ATOMS: atom_id res chain seq x y z
N ARG A 1 -18.51 19.83 7.63
CA ARG A 1 -17.92 18.78 8.42
C ARG A 1 -16.47 18.52 8.03
N ASP A 2 -15.59 18.54 9.01
CA ASP A 2 -14.15 18.58 8.77
C ASP A 2 -13.47 17.22 8.91
N SER A 3 -14.14 16.15 8.46
CA SER A 3 -13.54 14.84 8.47
C SER A 3 -12.49 14.74 7.36
N ARG A 4 -11.27 14.38 7.71
CA ARG A 4 -10.18 14.17 6.76
C ARG A 4 -9.87 12.68 6.62
N ILE A 5 -10.91 11.87 6.70
CA ILE A 5 -10.83 10.41 6.66
C ILE A 5 -11.23 9.91 5.28
N ILE A 6 -10.39 9.07 4.70
CA ILE A 6 -10.67 8.36 3.44
C ILE A 6 -10.66 6.88 3.76
N MET A 7 -11.60 6.14 3.16
CA MET A 7 -11.72 4.70 3.36
C MET A 7 -11.38 3.94 2.08
N LEU A 8 -10.31 3.15 2.13
CA LEU A 8 -10.00 2.15 1.11
C LEU A 8 -10.51 0.82 1.64
N GLY A 9 -11.77 0.50 1.37
CA GLY A 9 -12.47 -0.64 1.97
C GLY A 9 -12.85 -1.74 0.99
N SER A 10 -12.15 -1.85 -0.12
CA SER A 10 -12.48 -2.83 -1.15
C SER A 10 -11.27 -3.17 -1.99
N GLN A 11 -11.48 -4.03 -3.00
CA GLN A 11 -10.47 -4.31 -4.00
C GLN A 11 -10.08 -3.01 -4.72
N ILE A 12 -8.81 -2.87 -5.06
CA ILE A 12 -8.28 -1.69 -5.74
C ILE A 12 -8.43 -1.86 -7.25
N ASP A 13 -9.35 -1.12 -7.83
CA ASP A 13 -9.51 -1.00 -9.27
C ASP A 13 -9.38 0.47 -9.67
N ASP A 14 -9.55 0.78 -10.95
CA ASP A 14 -9.39 2.14 -11.45
C ASP A 14 -10.42 3.09 -10.84
N ASN A 15 -11.67 2.65 -10.65
CA ASN A 15 -12.71 3.50 -10.07
C ASN A 15 -12.41 3.84 -8.62
N VAL A 16 -12.00 2.84 -7.83
CA VAL A 16 -11.60 3.03 -6.43
C VAL A 16 -10.40 3.98 -6.35
N ALA A 17 -9.38 3.75 -7.17
CA ALA A 17 -8.19 4.58 -7.18
C ALA A 17 -8.52 6.03 -7.55
N ASN A 18 -9.33 6.25 -8.58
CA ASN A 18 -9.72 7.59 -8.99
C ASN A 18 -10.50 8.31 -7.89
N SER A 19 -11.38 7.59 -7.20
CA SER A 19 -12.12 8.16 -6.06
C SER A 19 -11.18 8.61 -4.94
N ILE A 20 -10.24 7.75 -4.56
CA ILE A 20 -9.29 8.06 -3.48
C ILE A 20 -8.37 9.22 -3.88
N VAL A 21 -7.85 9.20 -5.10
CA VAL A 21 -7.02 10.30 -5.64
C VAL A 21 -7.79 11.62 -5.58
N SER A 22 -9.05 11.62 -6.03
CA SER A 22 -9.90 12.82 -6.00
C SER A 22 -10.10 13.33 -4.58
N GLN A 23 -10.31 12.44 -3.62
CA GLN A 23 -10.48 12.82 -2.22
C GLN A 23 -9.18 13.39 -1.64
N LEU A 24 -8.04 12.80 -1.96
CA LEU A 24 -6.74 13.30 -1.50
C LEU A 24 -6.51 14.73 -2.01
N LEU A 25 -6.75 14.95 -3.29
CA LEU A 25 -6.56 16.26 -3.90
C LEU A 25 -7.54 17.29 -3.34
N PHE A 26 -8.79 16.88 -3.10
CA PHE A 26 -9.80 17.74 -2.50
C PHE A 26 -9.40 18.16 -1.08
N LEU A 27 -8.96 17.22 -0.27
CA LEU A 27 -8.58 17.51 1.12
C LEU A 27 -7.33 18.38 1.18
N GLN A 28 -6.36 18.18 0.30
CA GLN A 28 -5.22 19.08 0.20
C GLN A 28 -5.66 20.52 -0.14
N ALA A 29 -6.62 20.66 -1.05
CA ALA A 29 -7.12 21.98 -1.44
C ALA A 29 -7.83 22.68 -0.29
N GLN A 30 -8.52 21.92 0.58
CA GLN A 30 -9.18 22.50 1.73
C GLN A 30 -8.20 23.01 2.79
N ASP A 31 -7.17 22.23 3.07
CA ASP A 31 -6.14 22.58 4.05
C ASP A 31 -4.89 21.76 3.73
N SER A 32 -3.84 22.45 3.29
CA SER A 32 -2.60 21.79 2.87
C SER A 32 -1.68 21.41 4.03
N GLU A 33 -2.05 21.76 5.29
CA GLU A 33 -1.18 21.52 6.44
C GLU A 33 -1.66 20.37 7.34
N LYS A 34 -2.97 20.16 7.43
CA LYS A 34 -3.51 19.12 8.30
C LYS A 34 -3.38 17.74 7.71
N ASP A 35 -3.08 16.76 8.55
CA ASP A 35 -2.95 15.36 8.15
C ASP A 35 -4.26 14.81 7.56
N ILE A 36 -4.09 13.87 6.64
CA ILE A 36 -5.17 13.09 6.04
C ILE A 36 -5.06 11.67 6.58
N TYR A 37 -6.18 11.01 6.84
CA TYR A 37 -6.22 9.67 7.41
C TYR A 37 -6.77 8.69 6.38
N LEU A 38 -5.94 7.77 5.93
CA LEU A 38 -6.35 6.72 4.99
C LEU A 38 -6.47 5.40 5.75
N TYR A 39 -7.71 4.95 5.94
CA TYR A 39 -8.00 3.65 6.51
C TYR A 39 -7.99 2.61 5.40
N ILE A 40 -7.34 1.49 5.64
CA ILE A 40 -7.15 0.43 4.64
C ILE A 40 -7.72 -0.88 5.17
N ASN A 41 -8.68 -1.42 4.40
CA ASN A 41 -9.22 -2.76 4.58
C ASN A 41 -9.41 -3.34 3.18
N SER A 42 -8.32 -3.85 2.60
CA SER A 42 -8.29 -4.17 1.17
C SER A 42 -7.45 -5.42 0.89
N PRO A 43 -7.95 -6.32 0.03
CA PRO A 43 -7.16 -7.48 -0.43
C PRO A 43 -6.14 -7.10 -1.51
N GLY A 44 -6.07 -5.85 -1.91
CA GLY A 44 -5.22 -5.40 -3.01
C GLY A 44 -5.99 -5.30 -4.32
N GLY A 45 -5.28 -5.45 -5.43
CA GLY A 45 -5.89 -5.38 -6.75
C GLY A 45 -4.89 -4.92 -7.81
N SER A 46 -5.32 -4.02 -8.69
CA SER A 46 -4.51 -3.52 -9.79
C SER A 46 -3.27 -2.78 -9.29
N VAL A 47 -2.11 -3.15 -9.83
CA VAL A 47 -0.83 -2.50 -9.49
C VAL A 47 -0.83 -1.05 -9.96
N THR A 48 -1.26 -0.80 -11.20
CA THR A 48 -1.28 0.58 -11.73
C THR A 48 -2.25 1.48 -10.97
N ALA A 49 -3.40 0.95 -10.58
CA ALA A 49 -4.36 1.69 -9.75
C ALA A 49 -3.76 1.99 -8.38
N GLY A 50 -3.06 1.01 -7.78
CA GLY A 50 -2.35 1.22 -6.53
C GLY A 50 -1.27 2.29 -6.63
N PHE A 51 -0.50 2.31 -7.71
CA PHE A 51 0.51 3.34 -7.93
C PHE A 51 -0.09 4.73 -8.10
N ALA A 52 -1.28 4.84 -8.69
CA ALA A 52 -1.96 6.14 -8.78
C ALA A 52 -2.21 6.72 -7.38
N ILE A 53 -2.65 5.87 -6.45
CA ILE A 53 -2.86 6.28 -5.05
C ILE A 53 -1.50 6.58 -4.38
N TYR A 54 -0.53 5.68 -4.55
CA TYR A 54 0.80 5.84 -3.94
C TYR A 54 1.44 7.17 -4.35
N ASP A 55 1.49 7.44 -5.65
CA ASP A 55 2.13 8.65 -6.14
C ASP A 55 1.40 9.90 -5.65
N THR A 56 0.08 9.86 -5.55
CA THR A 56 -0.69 10.99 -5.03
C THR A 56 -0.38 11.23 -3.56
N ILE A 57 -0.29 10.16 -2.76
CA ILE A 57 0.10 10.26 -1.35
C ILE A 57 1.45 10.94 -1.22
N GLN A 58 2.42 10.57 -2.06
CA GLN A 58 3.77 11.16 -2.01
C GLN A 58 3.83 12.57 -2.56
N HIS A 59 2.93 12.90 -3.49
CA HIS A 59 2.92 14.18 -4.19
C HIS A 59 2.32 15.32 -3.38
N ILE A 60 1.25 15.06 -2.64
CA ILE A 60 0.52 16.10 -1.92
C ILE A 60 1.30 16.55 -0.68
N LYS A 61 1.04 17.78 -0.24
CA LYS A 61 1.75 18.38 0.89
C LYS A 61 1.35 17.79 2.24
N PRO A 62 0.05 17.57 2.55
CA PRO A 62 -0.31 16.99 3.84
C PRO A 62 0.30 15.62 4.04
N ASP A 63 0.69 15.31 5.28
CA ASP A 63 1.05 13.95 5.64
C ASP A 63 -0.20 13.08 5.56
N VAL A 64 -0.04 11.87 5.03
CA VAL A 64 -1.11 10.87 5.01
C VAL A 64 -0.75 9.82 6.06
N GLN A 65 -1.59 9.71 7.09
CA GLN A 65 -1.51 8.61 8.03
C GLN A 65 -2.23 7.41 7.43
N THR A 66 -1.66 6.22 7.56
CA THR A 66 -2.29 4.99 7.08
C THR A 66 -2.62 4.10 8.26
N ILE A 67 -3.82 3.55 8.27
CA ILE A 67 -4.32 2.72 9.37
C ILE A 67 -4.96 1.45 8.79
N CYS A 68 -4.38 0.29 9.07
CA CYS A 68 -4.99 -0.97 8.65
C CYS A 68 -6.07 -1.41 9.63
N ILE A 69 -7.25 -1.65 9.10
CA ILE A 69 -8.34 -2.32 9.82
C ILE A 69 -8.69 -3.59 9.04
N GLY A 70 -8.98 -4.68 9.74
CA GLY A 70 -9.26 -5.95 9.07
C GLY A 70 -8.04 -6.52 8.38
N MET A 71 -7.84 -6.18 7.10
CA MET A 71 -6.67 -6.67 6.39
C MET A 71 -6.10 -5.65 5.41
N ALA A 72 -4.80 -5.74 5.19
CA ALA A 72 -4.13 -5.05 4.09
C ALA A 72 -3.24 -6.08 3.38
N ALA A 73 -3.63 -6.46 2.18
CA ALA A 73 -2.93 -7.50 1.44
C ALA A 73 -2.45 -7.00 0.08
N SER A 74 -1.28 -7.46 -0.34
CA SER A 74 -0.73 -7.18 -1.66
C SER A 74 -0.57 -5.66 -1.87
N MET A 75 -1.21 -5.07 -2.87
CA MET A 75 -1.18 -3.62 -3.05
C MET A 75 -1.75 -2.86 -1.85
N GLY A 76 -2.66 -3.48 -1.08
CA GLY A 76 -3.14 -2.90 0.17
C GLY A 76 -2.05 -2.73 1.21
N SER A 77 -1.19 -3.74 1.38
CA SER A 77 -0.05 -3.65 2.30
C SER A 77 1.00 -2.65 1.80
N PHE A 78 1.18 -2.57 0.49
CA PHE A 78 2.06 -1.59 -0.13
C PHE A 78 1.62 -0.16 0.20
N LEU A 79 0.31 0.12 0.08
CA LEU A 79 -0.24 1.44 0.41
C LEU A 79 -0.19 1.73 1.91
N LEU A 80 -0.34 0.71 2.75
CA LEU A 80 -0.18 0.84 4.19
C LEU A 80 1.23 1.34 4.53
N ALA A 81 2.24 0.75 3.91
CA ALA A 81 3.64 1.15 4.10
C ALA A 81 3.95 2.53 3.51
N ALA A 82 3.08 3.06 2.65
CA ALA A 82 3.27 4.32 1.95
C ALA A 82 2.96 5.56 2.81
N GLY A 83 2.39 5.39 3.98
CA GLY A 83 2.07 6.50 4.87
C GLY A 83 3.30 7.26 5.32
N ALA A 84 3.08 8.45 5.89
CA ALA A 84 4.17 9.27 6.40
C ALA A 84 4.92 8.52 7.51
N LYS A 85 6.24 8.68 7.55
CA LYS A 85 7.09 8.04 8.56
C LYS A 85 6.62 8.40 9.97
N GLY A 86 6.46 7.39 10.80
CA GLY A 86 5.95 7.53 12.17
C GLY A 86 4.43 7.55 12.27
N LYS A 87 3.74 7.54 11.13
CA LYS A 87 2.27 7.71 11.07
C LYS A 87 1.59 6.57 10.32
N ARG A 88 2.15 5.36 10.41
CA ARG A 88 1.59 4.16 9.79
C ARG A 88 1.17 3.21 10.91
N PHE A 89 -0.08 2.78 10.90
CA PHE A 89 -0.68 2.06 12.02
C PHE A 89 -1.46 0.84 11.57
N ALA A 90 -1.67 -0.08 12.50
CA ALA A 90 -2.63 -1.18 12.35
C ALA A 90 -3.36 -1.38 13.67
N LEU A 91 -4.65 -1.73 13.60
CA LEU A 91 -5.39 -2.13 14.78
C LEU A 91 -4.92 -3.50 15.24
N PRO A 92 -5.11 -3.86 16.52
CA PRO A 92 -4.45 -5.05 17.10
C PRO A 92 -4.74 -6.38 16.41
N ASN A 93 -5.92 -6.54 15.82
CA ASN A 93 -6.30 -7.79 15.17
C ASN A 93 -6.20 -7.72 13.64
N ALA A 94 -5.64 -6.65 13.10
CA ALA A 94 -5.45 -6.51 11.67
C ALA A 94 -4.42 -7.50 11.16
N GLU A 95 -4.61 -7.94 9.93
CA GLU A 95 -3.69 -8.85 9.24
C GLU A 95 -3.05 -8.14 8.05
N VAL A 96 -1.77 -8.30 7.88
CA VAL A 96 -1.03 -7.71 6.76
C VAL A 96 -0.41 -8.84 5.95
N MET A 97 -0.62 -8.83 4.64
CA MET A 97 -0.08 -9.88 3.78
C MET A 97 0.75 -9.26 2.65
N ILE A 98 1.95 -9.79 2.47
CA ILE A 98 2.84 -9.37 1.40
C ILE A 98 3.10 -10.53 0.44
N HIS A 99 3.16 -10.23 -0.85
CA HIS A 99 3.55 -11.18 -1.88
C HIS A 99 3.94 -10.43 -3.16
N GLN A 100 4.61 -11.14 -4.06
CA GLN A 100 4.96 -10.60 -5.37
C GLN A 100 3.71 -10.47 -6.24
N PRO A 101 3.65 -9.48 -7.13
CA PRO A 101 2.55 -9.40 -8.09
C PRO A 101 2.56 -10.63 -8.99
N LEU A 102 1.37 -11.18 -9.18
CA LEU A 102 1.17 -12.32 -10.08
C LEU A 102 0.95 -11.78 -11.49
N GLY A 103 1.40 -12.57 -12.47
CA GLY A 103 1.19 -12.23 -13.85
C GLY A 103 1.25 -13.45 -14.73
N GLY A 104 0.64 -13.31 -15.89
CA GLY A 104 0.66 -14.34 -16.92
C GLY A 104 0.60 -13.69 -18.27
N ALA A 105 0.93 -14.44 -19.31
CA ALA A 105 0.91 -13.94 -20.67
C ALA A 105 0.43 -15.04 -21.60
N GLN A 106 -0.30 -14.64 -22.63
CA GLN A 106 -0.76 -15.50 -23.72
C GLN A 106 -0.36 -14.84 -25.05
N GLY A 107 -0.25 -15.64 -26.09
CA GLY A 107 0.05 -15.15 -27.41
C GLY A 107 1.36 -15.67 -27.93
N GLN A 108 1.98 -14.92 -28.85
CA GLN A 108 3.23 -15.31 -29.47
C GLN A 108 4.41 -15.15 -28.51
N ALA A 109 5.51 -15.82 -28.79
CA ALA A 109 6.70 -15.82 -27.92
C ALA A 109 7.20 -14.41 -27.61
N THR A 110 7.20 -13.51 -28.61
CA THR A 110 7.60 -12.09 -28.40
C THR A 110 6.67 -11.36 -27.41
N GLU A 111 5.39 -11.62 -27.49
CA GLU A 111 4.41 -10.99 -26.58
C GLU A 111 4.58 -11.50 -25.15
N ILE A 112 4.85 -12.81 -25.01
CA ILE A 112 5.13 -13.44 -23.72
C ILE A 112 6.39 -12.83 -23.09
N GLU A 113 7.45 -12.65 -23.90
CA GLU A 113 8.70 -12.04 -23.46
C GLU A 113 8.49 -10.59 -22.99
N ILE A 114 7.73 -9.79 -23.73
CA ILE A 114 7.41 -8.40 -23.35
C ILE A 114 6.66 -8.38 -22.04
N ALA A 115 5.64 -9.24 -21.88
CA ALA A 115 4.85 -9.31 -20.65
C ALA A 115 5.71 -9.76 -19.46
N ALA A 116 6.58 -10.75 -19.65
CA ALA A 116 7.47 -11.23 -18.59
C ALA A 116 8.45 -10.15 -18.15
N ASN A 117 9.03 -9.41 -19.09
CA ASN A 117 9.93 -8.30 -18.78
C ASN A 117 9.22 -7.18 -18.04
N HIS A 118 7.97 -6.89 -18.41
CA HIS A 118 7.16 -5.89 -17.74
C HIS A 118 6.88 -6.27 -16.29
N ILE A 119 6.52 -7.54 -16.04
CA ILE A 119 6.28 -8.05 -14.68
C ILE A 119 7.54 -7.94 -13.83
N LEU A 120 8.71 -8.29 -14.39
CA LEU A 120 9.98 -8.20 -13.67
C LEU A 120 10.30 -6.76 -13.28
N LYS A 121 10.10 -5.81 -14.18
CA LYS A 121 10.32 -4.39 -13.89
C LYS A 121 9.39 -3.89 -12.80
N THR A 122 8.13 -4.32 -12.84
CA THR A 122 7.15 -3.97 -11.82
C THR A 122 7.56 -4.50 -10.45
N ARG A 123 8.00 -5.76 -10.39
CA ARG A 123 8.50 -6.38 -9.15
C ARG A 123 9.69 -5.62 -8.59
N GLU A 124 10.65 -5.28 -9.44
CA GLU A 124 11.83 -4.53 -9.02
C GLU A 124 11.45 -3.18 -8.42
N LYS A 125 10.50 -2.48 -9.03
CA LYS A 125 10.01 -1.19 -8.54
C LYS A 125 9.33 -1.35 -7.18
N LEU A 126 8.42 -2.32 -7.04
CA LEU A 126 7.73 -2.57 -5.78
C LEU A 126 8.70 -2.96 -4.68
N ASN A 127 9.65 -3.83 -4.98
CA ASN A 127 10.64 -4.29 -4.01
C ASN A 127 11.55 -3.15 -3.54
N ARG A 128 11.96 -2.27 -4.46
CA ARG A 128 12.77 -1.12 -4.11
C ARG A 128 12.02 -0.18 -3.17
N ILE A 129 10.77 0.11 -3.48
CA ILE A 129 9.95 1.00 -2.65
C ILE A 129 9.70 0.37 -1.28
N LEU A 130 9.36 -0.92 -1.23
CA LEU A 130 9.17 -1.61 0.05
C LEU A 130 10.46 -1.64 0.86
N SER A 131 11.60 -1.85 0.23
CA SER A 131 12.90 -1.79 0.91
C SER A 131 13.12 -0.42 1.56
N GLU A 132 12.86 0.64 0.83
CA GLU A 132 12.98 2.01 1.35
C GLU A 132 12.01 2.27 2.49
N ARG A 133 10.79 1.78 2.38
CA ARG A 133 9.72 2.02 3.35
C ARG A 133 9.86 1.21 4.63
N THR A 134 10.40 0.00 4.53
CA THR A 134 10.50 -0.93 5.67
C THR A 134 11.88 -0.94 6.32
N GLY A 135 12.90 -0.56 5.60
CA GLY A 135 14.28 -0.72 6.04
C GLY A 135 14.83 -2.12 5.82
N GLN A 136 14.06 -3.02 5.21
CA GLN A 136 14.54 -4.36 4.85
C GLN A 136 15.34 -4.31 3.56
N SER A 137 16.29 -5.23 3.38
CA SER A 137 17.03 -5.34 2.13
C SER A 137 16.11 -5.80 1.00
N ILE A 138 16.51 -5.47 -0.24
CA ILE A 138 15.76 -5.92 -1.43
C ILE A 138 15.74 -7.44 -1.48
N GLU A 139 16.84 -8.10 -1.15
CA GLU A 139 16.96 -9.55 -1.12
C GLU A 139 15.96 -10.17 -0.13
N LYS A 140 15.84 -9.56 1.06
CA LYS A 140 14.89 -10.04 2.06
C LYS A 140 13.44 -9.84 1.59
N ILE A 141 13.14 -8.69 0.99
CA ILE A 141 11.81 -8.43 0.43
C ILE A 141 11.47 -9.48 -0.64
N GLN A 142 12.38 -9.77 -1.55
CA GLN A 142 12.19 -10.78 -2.59
C GLN A 142 11.89 -12.15 -1.98
N GLN A 143 12.67 -12.55 -1.00
CA GLN A 143 12.51 -13.83 -0.33
C GLN A 143 11.17 -13.93 0.40
N ASP A 144 10.82 -12.89 1.16
CA ASP A 144 9.63 -12.88 2.00
C ASP A 144 8.33 -12.72 1.21
N THR A 145 8.40 -12.22 -0.03
CA THR A 145 7.23 -12.03 -0.90
C THR A 145 7.12 -13.09 -1.99
N ASP A 146 8.02 -14.07 -2.02
CA ASP A 146 7.98 -15.16 -3.00
C ASP A 146 6.67 -15.96 -2.89
N ARG A 147 6.12 -16.07 -1.68
CA ARG A 147 4.83 -16.68 -1.40
C ARG A 147 4.03 -15.73 -0.51
N ASP A 148 2.73 -15.99 -0.40
CA ASP A 148 1.89 -15.24 0.51
C ASP A 148 2.47 -15.31 1.92
N ASN A 149 2.76 -14.17 2.49
CA ASN A 149 3.37 -14.05 3.80
C ASN A 149 2.45 -13.23 4.69
N PHE A 150 1.78 -13.89 5.64
CA PHE A 150 0.80 -13.28 6.52
C PHE A 150 1.47 -12.81 7.80
N LEU A 151 1.26 -11.55 8.14
CA LEU A 151 1.85 -10.93 9.32
C LEU A 151 0.73 -10.43 10.24
N THR A 152 0.91 -10.61 11.54
CA THR A 152 0.09 -9.93 12.54
C THR A 152 0.46 -8.45 12.58
N ALA A 153 -0.34 -7.65 13.29
CA ALA A 153 -0.02 -6.22 13.45
C ALA A 153 1.36 -6.04 14.09
N ALA A 154 1.66 -6.82 15.14
CA ALA A 154 2.96 -6.75 15.81
C ALA A 154 4.12 -7.13 14.88
N GLU A 155 3.93 -8.19 14.08
CA GLU A 155 4.94 -8.62 13.10
C GLU A 155 5.12 -7.60 11.99
N ALA A 156 4.04 -6.95 11.54
CA ALA A 156 4.12 -5.89 10.55
C ALA A 156 4.91 -4.69 11.06
N LYS A 157 4.78 -4.37 12.34
CA LYS A 157 5.57 -3.33 12.99
C LYS A 157 7.06 -3.70 13.00
N GLU A 158 7.39 -4.90 13.43
CA GLU A 158 8.77 -5.38 13.43
C GLU A 158 9.38 -5.39 12.04
N TYR A 159 8.59 -5.75 11.06
CA TYR A 159 9.04 -5.78 9.66
C TYR A 159 9.31 -4.38 9.10
N GLY A 160 8.63 -3.37 9.63
CA GLY A 160 8.75 -1.99 9.17
C GLY A 160 7.64 -1.55 8.22
N LEU A 161 6.60 -2.36 8.05
CA LEU A 161 5.44 -1.99 7.23
C LEU A 161 4.58 -0.94 7.91
N ILE A 162 4.58 -0.93 9.24
CA ILE A 162 3.90 0.08 10.05
C ILE A 162 4.85 0.56 11.14
N ASP A 163 4.47 1.64 11.80
CA ASP A 163 5.25 2.25 12.88
C ASP A 163 4.74 1.87 14.26
N GLU A 164 3.43 1.72 14.44
CA GLU A 164 2.84 1.36 15.72
C GLU A 164 1.57 0.53 15.55
N VAL A 165 1.32 -0.33 16.55
CA VAL A 165 0.03 -0.98 16.71
C VAL A 165 -0.84 -0.04 17.53
N MET A 166 -2.04 0.26 17.02
CA MET A 166 -2.95 1.21 17.64
C MET A 166 -3.80 0.51 18.70
N GLU A 167 -3.45 0.72 19.96
CA GLU A 167 -4.14 0.07 21.08
C GLU A 167 -5.53 0.67 21.32
N PRO A 168 -6.44 -0.10 21.96
CA PRO A 168 -7.76 0.43 22.32
C PRO A 168 -7.66 1.68 23.20
N GLU A 169 -8.55 2.64 22.97
CA GLU A 169 -8.56 3.90 23.72
C GLU A 169 -9.25 3.78 25.07
N LYS A 170 -9.96 2.69 25.34
CA LYS A 170 -10.71 2.50 26.61
C LYS A 170 -10.05 1.53 27.55
#